data_5e2fb1265bb67858f82e4aae8692bc0f
#
_entry.id   5e2fb1265bb67858f82e4aae8692bc0f
#
_cell.length_a   1.000
_cell.length_b   1.000
_cell.length_c   1.000
_cell.angle_alpha   90.00
_cell.angle_beta   90.00
_cell.angle_gamma   90.00
#
_symmetry.space_group_name_H-M   'P 1'
#
loop_
_entity.id
_entity.type
_entity.pdbx_description
1 polymer ?
#
loop_
_entity_poly.entity_id
_entity_poly.type
_entity_poly.pdbx_seq_one_letter_code
_entity_poly.pdbx_strand_id
1 'polypeptide(L)'
;MQEPKPAGRCLASLYCITLLLIESAWADESAPRLTPQQIAQTALSSVVLIRTPTGLGSGFIAAADGTIATNYHVVRGVTRASIVTSDRVEHEDVEVIALDEVHDVAILRIGAQQLQPLTLGNSSLVKAGEHVVAIGNPLGLGSTVSDGLLSAIRELPHLTVLQISAPISPGSSGGPVFNDRGEVIGVSTFLLSGGQNLNFATPINVVKPLLLGNKGTPLAAHVTPIRQRNIPHHPASILNECPAPELKTIVGAISQAIEVGAPLYNQGNFEACYRIYEGAALEVQQTVQQCQGPKQALVVGIDSAKKLHGWSEKAWAMRDAFDGVLAVAVPTPGAGSTAPAVTRHIPLVPLSAINECPADDVSSIADSINAAIHSGAPLYNSGNVEACYRIYEGAISEIDRKHRSCPAARRVLQEGLDNADRVTDWSAKAWALRDSFDGLINAIVTQTGAAK
;
A
#
# COMPACT_ATOMS: atom_id res chain seq x y z
N MET A 1 -7.82 -97.51 13.50
CA MET A 1 -6.50 -96.89 13.45
C MET A 1 -6.52 -95.88 12.32
N GLN A 2 -6.67 -94.63 12.63
CA GLN A 2 -6.67 -93.53 11.72
C GLN A 2 -5.81 -92.39 12.36
N GLU A 3 -4.73 -92.04 11.75
CA GLU A 3 -3.84 -90.96 12.16
C GLU A 3 -4.48 -89.57 11.93
N PRO A 4 -4.24 -88.56 12.76
CA PRO A 4 -4.70 -87.21 12.53
C PRO A 4 -3.67 -86.45 11.70
N LYS A 5 -4.12 -85.66 10.70
CA LYS A 5 -3.40 -84.76 9.92
C LYS A 5 -3.04 -83.45 10.69
N PRO A 6 -1.92 -82.84 10.49
CA PRO A 6 -1.54 -81.59 11.18
C PRO A 6 -2.17 -80.34 10.53
N ALA A 7 -2.76 -79.50 11.37
CA ALA A 7 -3.17 -78.14 11.06
C ALA A 7 -1.93 -77.20 11.18
N GLY A 8 -1.53 -76.64 10.07
CA GLY A 8 -0.40 -75.71 10.03
C GLY A 8 -0.33 -74.95 8.73
N ARG A 9 -1.13 -73.92 8.53
CA ARG A 9 -0.93 -72.86 7.50
C ARG A 9 -1.98 -71.76 7.75
N CYS A 10 -1.57 -70.66 8.35
CA CYS A 10 -2.15 -69.34 8.14
C CYS A 10 -1.62 -68.33 9.20
N LEU A 11 -0.31 -68.10 9.25
CA LEU A 11 0.24 -66.95 10.03
C LEU A 11 1.32 -66.15 9.30
N ALA A 12 1.69 -66.55 8.05
CA ALA A 12 2.71 -65.88 7.28
C ALA A 12 2.16 -64.79 6.33
N SER A 13 0.84 -64.69 6.11
CA SER A 13 0.22 -63.78 5.13
C SER A 13 -0.20 -62.42 5.70
N LEU A 14 -0.29 -62.25 7.03
CA LEU A 14 -0.64 -60.95 7.62
C LEU A 14 0.55 -60.03 7.87
N TYR A 15 1.78 -60.56 7.95
CA TYR A 15 2.99 -59.75 8.18
C TYR A 15 3.55 -59.08 6.94
N CYS A 16 3.25 -59.58 5.73
CA CYS A 16 3.66 -58.93 4.49
C CYS A 16 2.80 -57.75 4.06
N ILE A 17 1.53 -57.67 4.49
CA ILE A 17 0.63 -56.56 4.10
C ILE A 17 0.87 -55.32 4.99
N THR A 18 1.34 -55.49 6.21
CA THR A 18 1.64 -54.37 7.13
C THR A 18 3.00 -53.72 6.84
N LEU A 19 3.94 -54.40 6.23
CA LEU A 19 5.22 -53.78 5.83
C LEU A 19 5.11 -52.92 4.57
N LEU A 20 4.18 -53.22 3.64
CA LEU A 20 3.97 -52.47 2.40
C LEU A 20 3.20 -51.15 2.59
N LEU A 21 2.58 -50.91 3.74
CA LEU A 21 1.87 -49.65 4.04
C LEU A 21 2.71 -48.62 4.81
N ILE A 22 3.92 -48.99 5.25
CA ILE A 22 4.82 -48.11 5.98
C ILE A 22 5.82 -47.44 5.05
N GLU A 23 6.09 -47.95 3.85
CA GLU A 23 7.02 -47.36 2.89
C GLU A 23 6.45 -46.17 2.10
N SER A 24 5.13 -45.94 2.14
CA SER A 24 4.52 -44.83 1.40
C SER A 24 4.49 -43.48 2.15
N ALA A 25 4.94 -43.42 3.42
CA ALA A 25 4.92 -42.22 4.24
C ALA A 25 6.24 -41.44 4.25
N TRP A 26 7.31 -41.93 3.59
CA TRP A 26 8.64 -41.30 3.60
C TRP A 26 9.09 -40.79 2.22
N ALA A 27 8.18 -40.73 1.25
CA ALA A 27 8.52 -40.44 -0.16
C ALA A 27 8.53 -38.94 -0.51
N ASP A 28 8.37 -38.01 0.43
CA ASP A 28 8.22 -36.56 0.08
C ASP A 28 9.37 -35.66 0.58
N GLU A 29 10.45 -36.21 1.11
CA GLU A 29 11.61 -35.43 1.60
C GLU A 29 12.77 -35.35 0.61
N SER A 30 12.62 -35.86 -0.63
CA SER A 30 13.73 -36.01 -1.60
C SER A 30 13.65 -35.14 -2.86
N ALA A 31 12.74 -34.19 -2.95
CA ALA A 31 12.80 -33.23 -4.05
C ALA A 31 14.06 -32.35 -3.90
N PRO A 32 14.91 -32.24 -4.94
CA PRO A 32 16.14 -31.45 -4.85
C PRO A 32 15.79 -29.98 -4.55
N ARG A 33 16.47 -29.41 -3.58
CA ARG A 33 16.34 -27.98 -3.26
C ARG A 33 16.93 -27.17 -4.42
N LEU A 34 16.13 -26.21 -4.90
CA LEU A 34 16.52 -25.31 -5.96
C LEU A 34 17.31 -24.12 -5.41
N THR A 35 18.31 -23.69 -6.15
CA THR A 35 19.01 -22.44 -5.86
C THR A 35 18.15 -21.23 -6.26
N PRO A 36 18.39 -20.03 -5.70
CA PRO A 36 17.70 -18.81 -6.12
C PRO A 36 17.77 -18.56 -7.62
N GLN A 37 18.92 -18.88 -8.25
CA GLN A 37 19.10 -18.78 -9.70
C GLN A 37 18.17 -19.73 -10.48
N GLN A 38 18.02 -20.98 -10.03
CA GLN A 38 17.14 -21.95 -10.68
C GLN A 38 15.67 -21.56 -10.52
N ILE A 39 15.27 -21.09 -9.34
CA ILE A 39 13.92 -20.56 -9.10
C ILE A 39 13.65 -19.37 -10.02
N ALA A 40 14.59 -18.43 -10.12
CA ALA A 40 14.46 -17.29 -11.00
C ALA A 40 14.30 -17.70 -12.47
N GLN A 41 15.13 -18.63 -12.96
CA GLN A 41 15.08 -19.10 -14.36
C GLN A 41 13.70 -19.66 -14.75
N THR A 42 13.01 -20.32 -13.83
CA THR A 42 11.69 -20.90 -14.09
C THR A 42 10.54 -19.92 -13.84
N ALA A 43 10.71 -18.98 -12.90
CA ALA A 43 9.63 -18.12 -12.43
C ALA A 43 9.53 -16.78 -13.15
N LEU A 44 10.64 -16.25 -13.68
CA LEU A 44 10.68 -14.89 -14.25
C LEU A 44 9.68 -14.66 -15.39
N SER A 45 9.39 -15.68 -16.21
CA SER A 45 8.40 -15.61 -17.28
C SER A 45 6.96 -15.44 -16.77
N SER A 46 6.73 -15.81 -15.51
CA SER A 46 5.41 -15.81 -14.88
C SER A 46 5.19 -14.64 -13.92
N VAL A 47 6.20 -13.78 -13.73
CA VAL A 47 6.06 -12.54 -12.94
C VAL A 47 5.69 -11.39 -13.88
N VAL A 48 4.69 -10.62 -13.49
CA VAL A 48 4.15 -9.52 -14.30
C VAL A 48 4.34 -8.18 -13.59
N LEU A 49 4.44 -7.12 -14.41
CA LEU A 49 4.37 -5.74 -13.92
C LEU A 49 2.92 -5.26 -14.02
N ILE A 50 2.43 -4.64 -12.96
CA ILE A 50 1.13 -3.98 -12.93
C ILE A 50 1.35 -2.49 -12.89
N ARG A 51 0.82 -1.78 -13.91
CA ARG A 51 0.85 -0.33 -14.00
C ARG A 51 -0.52 0.24 -13.69
N THR A 52 -0.55 1.25 -12.85
CA THR A 52 -1.76 1.99 -12.52
C THR A 52 -1.49 3.49 -12.64
N PRO A 53 -2.51 4.34 -12.71
CA PRO A 53 -2.33 5.80 -12.71
C PRO A 53 -1.62 6.33 -11.45
N THR A 54 -1.60 5.56 -10.38
CA THR A 54 -1.06 5.97 -9.07
C THR A 54 0.26 5.31 -8.72
N GLY A 55 0.75 4.33 -9.50
CA GLY A 55 2.00 3.66 -9.21
C GLY A 55 2.19 2.34 -9.94
N LEU A 56 3.23 1.64 -9.54
CA LEU A 56 3.64 0.34 -10.08
C LEU A 56 3.54 -0.73 -8.99
N GLY A 57 3.23 -1.95 -9.40
CA GLY A 57 3.27 -3.13 -8.56
C GLY A 57 3.68 -4.37 -9.35
N SER A 58 3.83 -5.46 -8.66
CA SER A 58 4.10 -6.77 -9.23
C SER A 58 2.89 -7.67 -9.11
N GLY A 59 2.86 -8.72 -9.92
CA GLY A 59 1.92 -9.82 -9.80
C GLY A 59 2.56 -11.08 -10.36
N PHE A 60 1.85 -12.18 -10.28
CA PHE A 60 2.28 -13.43 -10.92
C PHE A 60 1.11 -14.21 -11.49
N ILE A 61 1.40 -14.96 -12.54
CA ILE A 61 0.44 -15.81 -13.23
C ILE A 61 0.11 -16.99 -12.30
N ALA A 62 -1.14 -17.04 -11.83
CA ALA A 62 -1.64 -18.08 -10.93
C ALA A 62 -2.38 -19.20 -11.66
N ALA A 63 -2.89 -18.93 -12.88
CA ALA A 63 -3.50 -19.93 -13.74
C ALA A 63 -3.24 -19.62 -15.24
N ALA A 64 -3.31 -20.64 -16.09
CA ALA A 64 -2.99 -20.53 -17.52
C ALA A 64 -4.05 -19.72 -18.32
N ASP A 65 -5.18 -19.43 -17.74
CA ASP A 65 -6.28 -18.67 -18.32
C ASP A 65 -6.14 -17.13 -18.19
N GLY A 66 -4.97 -16.67 -17.77
CA GLY A 66 -4.71 -15.26 -17.56
C GLY A 66 -5.01 -14.76 -16.13
N THR A 67 -5.30 -15.68 -15.20
CA THR A 67 -5.52 -15.33 -13.79
C THR A 67 -4.19 -14.95 -13.11
N ILE A 68 -4.19 -13.79 -12.46
CA ILE A 68 -3.01 -13.16 -11.85
C ILE A 68 -3.31 -12.85 -10.39
N ALA A 69 -2.39 -13.17 -9.49
CA ALA A 69 -2.44 -12.76 -8.10
C ALA A 69 -1.52 -11.56 -7.87
N THR A 70 -1.98 -10.61 -7.05
CA THR A 70 -1.25 -9.40 -6.63
C THR A 70 -1.78 -8.89 -5.29
N ASN A 71 -1.28 -7.76 -4.80
CA ASN A 71 -1.87 -7.09 -3.65
C ASN A 71 -3.08 -6.23 -4.01
N TYR A 72 -4.03 -6.15 -3.07
CA TYR A 72 -5.20 -5.27 -3.19
C TYR A 72 -4.80 -3.79 -3.30
N HIS A 73 -3.85 -3.33 -2.46
CA HIS A 73 -3.41 -1.94 -2.47
C HIS A 73 -2.81 -1.49 -3.82
N VAL A 74 -2.29 -2.41 -4.65
CA VAL A 74 -1.76 -2.10 -6.00
C VAL A 74 -2.87 -1.60 -6.92
N VAL A 75 -4.08 -2.16 -6.81
CA VAL A 75 -5.23 -1.84 -7.68
C VAL A 75 -6.34 -1.09 -6.97
N ARG A 76 -6.16 -0.75 -5.70
CA ARG A 76 -7.17 -0.07 -4.89
C ARG A 76 -7.48 1.32 -5.43
N GLY A 77 -8.76 1.57 -5.68
CA GLY A 77 -9.26 2.90 -6.05
C GLY A 77 -8.89 3.36 -7.46
N VAL A 78 -8.31 2.47 -8.30
CA VAL A 78 -8.01 2.82 -9.68
C VAL A 78 -9.08 2.27 -10.63
N THR A 79 -9.43 3.06 -11.64
CA THR A 79 -10.43 2.69 -12.65
C THR A 79 -9.86 1.85 -13.77
N ARG A 80 -8.55 1.88 -13.94
CA ARG A 80 -7.81 1.16 -14.97
C ARG A 80 -6.43 0.75 -14.47
N ALA A 81 -5.95 -0.36 -14.98
CA ALA A 81 -4.59 -0.84 -14.84
C ALA A 81 -4.17 -1.49 -16.14
N SER A 82 -2.87 -1.58 -16.38
CA SER A 82 -2.34 -2.46 -17.41
C SER A 82 -1.40 -3.48 -16.80
N ILE A 83 -1.37 -4.67 -17.38
CA ILE A 83 -0.51 -5.78 -16.93
C ILE A 83 0.46 -6.07 -18.06
N VAL A 84 1.75 -5.96 -17.77
CA VAL A 84 2.82 -6.22 -18.73
C VAL A 84 3.44 -7.57 -18.39
N THR A 85 3.34 -8.49 -19.34
CA THR A 85 3.90 -9.84 -19.27
C THR A 85 5.39 -9.84 -19.63
N SER A 86 6.09 -10.93 -19.37
CA SER A 86 7.55 -11.05 -19.57
C SER A 86 8.00 -10.85 -21.02
N ASP A 87 7.14 -11.15 -21.98
CA ASP A 87 7.32 -10.89 -23.41
C ASP A 87 7.07 -9.44 -23.82
N ARG A 88 6.81 -8.55 -22.83
CA ARG A 88 6.53 -7.12 -22.97
C ARG A 88 5.19 -6.80 -23.65
N VAL A 89 4.27 -7.76 -23.70
CA VAL A 89 2.89 -7.49 -24.12
C VAL A 89 2.16 -6.79 -22.99
N GLU A 90 1.52 -5.67 -23.30
CA GLU A 90 0.71 -4.89 -22.37
C GLU A 90 -0.77 -5.18 -22.57
N HIS A 91 -1.44 -5.61 -21.50
CA HIS A 91 -2.86 -5.96 -21.47
C HIS A 91 -3.60 -4.88 -20.68
N GLU A 92 -4.50 -4.15 -21.33
CA GLU A 92 -5.28 -3.07 -20.73
C GLU A 92 -6.66 -3.55 -20.24
N ASP A 93 -7.20 -4.62 -20.81
CA ASP A 93 -8.46 -5.23 -20.40
C ASP A 93 -8.25 -6.09 -19.16
N VAL A 94 -8.18 -5.43 -17.99
CA VAL A 94 -7.97 -6.09 -16.71
C VAL A 94 -9.31 -6.23 -15.99
N GLU A 95 -9.68 -7.47 -15.71
CA GLU A 95 -10.83 -7.81 -14.89
C GLU A 95 -10.41 -8.15 -13.45
N VAL A 96 -11.29 -7.87 -12.50
CA VAL A 96 -11.18 -8.30 -11.10
C VAL A 96 -11.99 -9.56 -10.90
N ILE A 97 -11.36 -10.60 -10.39
CA ILE A 97 -12.00 -11.88 -10.04
C ILE A 97 -12.37 -11.89 -8.55
N ALA A 98 -11.46 -11.42 -7.69
CA ALA A 98 -11.68 -11.33 -6.26
C ALA A 98 -10.82 -10.21 -5.65
N LEU A 99 -11.33 -9.62 -4.57
CA LEU A 99 -10.60 -8.67 -3.72
C LEU A 99 -10.74 -9.09 -2.27
N ASP A 100 -9.63 -9.13 -1.56
CA ASP A 100 -9.58 -9.33 -0.11
C ASP A 100 -8.77 -8.19 0.51
N GLU A 101 -9.50 -7.22 1.04
CA GLU A 101 -8.92 -6.03 1.65
C GLU A 101 -8.21 -6.36 2.98
N VAL A 102 -8.71 -7.36 3.71
CA VAL A 102 -8.15 -7.75 5.02
C VAL A 102 -6.76 -8.35 4.87
N HIS A 103 -6.59 -9.20 3.86
CA HIS A 103 -5.33 -9.88 3.60
C HIS A 103 -4.48 -9.19 2.52
N ASP A 104 -4.93 -8.05 2.02
CA ASP A 104 -4.26 -7.27 0.97
C ASP A 104 -4.00 -8.10 -0.30
N VAL A 105 -5.02 -8.82 -0.79
CA VAL A 105 -4.94 -9.67 -1.98
C VAL A 105 -5.94 -9.22 -3.03
N ALA A 106 -5.51 -9.19 -4.29
CA ALA A 106 -6.38 -9.04 -5.45
C ALA A 106 -6.09 -10.16 -6.46
N ILE A 107 -7.15 -10.73 -7.01
CA ILE A 107 -7.09 -11.66 -8.14
C ILE A 107 -7.62 -10.93 -9.36
N LEU A 108 -6.76 -10.84 -10.37
CA LEU A 108 -7.05 -10.19 -11.63
C LEU A 108 -7.08 -11.22 -12.75
N ARG A 109 -7.65 -10.85 -13.90
CA ARG A 109 -7.60 -11.64 -15.14
C ARG A 109 -7.34 -10.74 -16.33
N ILE A 110 -6.52 -11.24 -17.24
CA ILE A 110 -6.29 -10.65 -18.57
C ILE A 110 -6.74 -11.61 -19.66
N GLY A 111 -7.05 -11.10 -20.84
CA GLY A 111 -7.50 -11.89 -22.00
C GLY A 111 -6.44 -12.81 -22.62
N ALA A 112 -5.27 -12.98 -22.00
CA ALA A 112 -4.21 -13.85 -22.47
C ALA A 112 -4.48 -15.31 -22.08
N GLN A 113 -4.05 -16.23 -22.95
CA GLN A 113 -4.20 -17.67 -22.73
C GLN A 113 -2.87 -18.39 -22.90
N GLN A 114 -2.80 -19.63 -22.39
CA GLN A 114 -1.62 -20.48 -22.44
C GLN A 114 -0.40 -19.89 -21.70
N LEU A 115 -0.67 -19.02 -20.71
CA LEU A 115 0.38 -18.51 -19.84
C LEU A 115 0.92 -19.62 -18.93
N GLN A 116 2.18 -19.49 -18.53
CA GLN A 116 2.82 -20.45 -17.61
C GLN A 116 2.49 -20.06 -16.15
N PRO A 117 1.64 -20.80 -15.44
CA PRO A 117 1.34 -20.50 -14.04
C PRO A 117 2.47 -20.97 -13.13
N LEU A 118 2.65 -20.26 -12.01
CA LEU A 118 3.54 -20.69 -10.94
C LEU A 118 2.90 -21.82 -10.12
N THR A 119 3.74 -22.73 -9.64
CA THR A 119 3.30 -23.78 -8.69
C THR A 119 3.02 -23.16 -7.34
N LEU A 120 1.78 -23.32 -6.84
CA LEU A 120 1.38 -22.80 -5.54
C LEU A 120 1.62 -23.85 -4.45
N GLY A 121 2.53 -23.55 -3.54
CA GLY A 121 2.89 -24.37 -2.39
C GLY A 121 1.84 -24.35 -1.27
N ASN A 122 2.21 -24.77 -0.08
CA ASN A 122 1.35 -24.78 1.10
C ASN A 122 2.00 -24.00 2.24
N SER A 123 1.49 -22.80 2.49
CA SER A 123 2.01 -21.92 3.54
C SER A 123 1.76 -22.39 4.98
N SER A 124 0.92 -23.43 5.20
CA SER A 124 0.77 -24.03 6.52
C SER A 124 1.90 -24.99 6.89
N LEU A 125 2.74 -25.38 5.91
CA LEU A 125 3.83 -26.33 6.15
C LEU A 125 5.21 -25.63 6.31
N VAL A 126 5.29 -24.32 6.04
CA VAL A 126 6.53 -23.58 6.13
C VAL A 126 6.97 -23.37 7.58
N LYS A 127 8.26 -23.30 7.80
CA LYS A 127 8.85 -23.12 9.14
C LYS A 127 9.82 -21.96 9.16
N ALA A 128 9.89 -21.25 10.29
CA ALA A 128 10.91 -20.23 10.49
C ALA A 128 12.32 -20.84 10.31
N GLY A 129 13.20 -20.10 9.63
CA GLY A 129 14.53 -20.55 9.26
C GLY A 129 14.63 -21.16 7.86
N GLU A 130 13.50 -21.45 7.17
CA GLU A 130 13.52 -21.92 5.78
C GLU A 130 13.98 -20.81 4.82
N HIS A 131 14.72 -21.21 3.78
CA HIS A 131 15.17 -20.30 2.75
C HIS A 131 13.99 -19.85 1.88
N VAL A 132 13.94 -18.57 1.54
CA VAL A 132 12.90 -18.00 0.68
C VAL A 132 13.51 -17.12 -0.40
N VAL A 133 12.85 -17.08 -1.56
CA VAL A 133 13.21 -16.23 -2.69
C VAL A 133 12.00 -15.35 -3.03
N ALA A 134 12.18 -14.04 -3.04
CA ALA A 134 11.16 -13.10 -3.48
C ALA A 134 11.52 -12.57 -4.88
N ILE A 135 10.53 -12.50 -5.76
CA ILE A 135 10.68 -11.96 -7.11
C ILE A 135 9.66 -10.86 -7.33
N GLY A 136 10.11 -9.71 -7.78
CA GLY A 136 9.26 -8.58 -8.11
C GLY A 136 9.76 -7.85 -9.35
N ASN A 137 8.99 -6.88 -9.83
CA ASN A 137 9.37 -6.02 -10.95
C ASN A 137 9.39 -4.54 -10.49
N PRO A 138 10.31 -4.17 -9.57
CA PRO A 138 10.36 -2.83 -9.04
C PRO A 138 10.68 -1.82 -10.15
N LEU A 139 9.95 -0.71 -10.15
CA LEU A 139 10.17 0.45 -11.03
C LEU A 139 10.08 0.14 -12.54
N GLY A 140 9.62 -1.06 -12.95
CA GLY A 140 9.57 -1.43 -14.38
C GLY A 140 10.95 -1.61 -15.03
N LEU A 141 12.04 -1.66 -14.23
CA LEU A 141 13.42 -1.83 -14.71
C LEU A 141 13.76 -3.27 -15.06
N GLY A 142 12.82 -4.20 -14.86
CA GLY A 142 13.00 -5.64 -15.01
C GLY A 142 12.83 -6.35 -13.67
N SER A 143 12.62 -7.66 -13.74
CA SER A 143 12.40 -8.46 -12.53
C SER A 143 13.64 -8.49 -11.65
N THR A 144 13.47 -8.23 -10.38
CA THR A 144 14.50 -8.30 -9.34
C THR A 144 14.26 -9.53 -8.48
N VAL A 145 15.33 -10.28 -8.24
CA VAL A 145 15.36 -11.47 -7.40
C VAL A 145 16.08 -11.12 -6.10
N SER A 146 15.47 -11.41 -4.97
CA SER A 146 16.09 -11.29 -3.65
C SER A 146 15.86 -12.57 -2.86
N ASP A 147 16.82 -12.95 -2.04
CA ASP A 147 16.76 -14.14 -1.20
C ASP A 147 16.97 -13.82 0.28
N GLY A 148 16.52 -14.72 1.12
CA GLY A 148 16.58 -14.58 2.57
C GLY A 148 15.98 -15.78 3.27
N LEU A 149 15.50 -15.57 4.48
CA LEU A 149 14.87 -16.59 5.31
C LEU A 149 13.44 -16.18 5.67
N LEU A 150 12.59 -17.18 5.89
CA LEU A 150 11.36 -17.01 6.64
C LEU A 150 11.74 -16.76 8.11
N SER A 151 11.71 -15.50 8.53
CA SER A 151 12.18 -15.08 9.86
C SER A 151 11.18 -15.48 10.95
N ALA A 152 9.88 -15.38 10.69
CA ALA A 152 8.82 -15.75 11.61
C ALA A 152 7.48 -15.89 10.88
N ILE A 153 6.56 -16.64 11.47
CA ILE A 153 5.14 -16.59 11.16
C ILE A 153 4.49 -15.75 12.25
N ARG A 154 3.84 -14.65 11.88
CA ARG A 154 3.19 -13.72 12.81
C ARG A 154 1.69 -13.91 12.77
N GLU A 155 1.12 -14.31 13.89
CA GLU A 155 -0.31 -14.33 14.08
C GLU A 155 -0.73 -13.01 14.72
N LEU A 156 -1.44 -12.20 13.93
CA LEU A 156 -2.03 -10.93 14.36
C LEU A 156 -3.54 -11.16 14.55
N PRO A 157 -4.25 -10.33 15.30
CA PRO A 157 -5.71 -10.42 15.37
C PRO A 157 -6.30 -10.38 13.95
N HIS A 158 -6.89 -11.48 13.49
CA HIS A 158 -7.54 -11.65 12.17
C HIS A 158 -6.59 -11.75 10.96
N LEU A 159 -5.28 -11.80 11.13
CA LEU A 159 -4.32 -11.83 10.03
C LEU A 159 -3.09 -12.67 10.41
N THR A 160 -2.73 -13.64 9.57
CA THR A 160 -1.43 -14.31 9.63
C THR A 160 -0.54 -13.78 8.52
N VAL A 161 0.71 -13.44 8.84
CA VAL A 161 1.70 -12.98 7.85
C VAL A 161 3.02 -13.72 8.01
N LEU A 162 3.71 -13.89 6.90
CA LEU A 162 5.06 -14.45 6.85
C LEU A 162 6.06 -13.29 6.91
N GLN A 163 6.85 -13.22 7.96
CA GLN A 163 7.97 -12.27 8.07
C GLN A 163 9.19 -12.87 7.37
N ILE A 164 9.75 -12.15 6.41
CA ILE A 164 10.90 -12.59 5.64
C ILE A 164 12.07 -11.60 5.74
N SER A 165 13.30 -12.09 5.63
CA SER A 165 14.49 -11.23 5.57
C SER A 165 14.91 -10.88 4.14
N ALA A 166 14.32 -11.51 3.11
CA ALA A 166 14.53 -11.16 1.71
C ALA A 166 14.17 -9.68 1.48
N PRO A 167 15.07 -8.85 0.91
CA PRO A 167 14.78 -7.44 0.66
C PRO A 167 13.61 -7.26 -0.31
N ILE A 168 12.66 -6.38 0.05
CA ILE A 168 11.53 -5.98 -0.78
C ILE A 168 11.60 -4.47 -0.97
N SER A 169 11.47 -4.00 -2.20
CA SER A 169 11.48 -2.59 -2.59
C SER A 169 10.10 -2.15 -3.09
N PRO A 170 9.78 -0.83 -3.08
CA PRO A 170 8.58 -0.32 -3.74
C PRO A 170 8.47 -0.82 -5.18
N GLY A 171 7.27 -1.32 -5.55
CA GLY A 171 7.02 -1.98 -6.83
C GLY A 171 7.21 -3.50 -6.82
N SER A 172 7.85 -4.09 -5.80
CA SER A 172 7.88 -5.55 -5.60
C SER A 172 6.60 -6.09 -4.95
N SER A 173 5.76 -5.23 -4.37
CA SER A 173 4.47 -5.62 -3.78
C SER A 173 3.60 -6.36 -4.78
N GLY A 174 3.02 -7.49 -4.36
CA GLY A 174 2.24 -8.39 -5.20
C GLY A 174 3.06 -9.50 -5.87
N GLY A 175 4.39 -9.44 -5.82
CA GLY A 175 5.26 -10.47 -6.35
C GLY A 175 5.24 -11.77 -5.54
N PRO A 176 5.61 -12.92 -6.15
CA PRO A 176 5.65 -14.21 -5.48
C PRO A 176 6.84 -14.33 -4.52
N VAL A 177 6.61 -15.03 -3.41
CA VAL A 177 7.63 -15.51 -2.48
C VAL A 177 7.67 -17.03 -2.54
N PHE A 178 8.82 -17.59 -2.84
CA PHE A 178 9.04 -19.02 -3.06
C PHE A 178 9.74 -19.69 -1.87
N ASN A 179 9.49 -20.99 -1.70
CA ASN A 179 10.33 -21.88 -0.91
C ASN A 179 11.49 -22.45 -1.77
N ASP A 180 12.35 -23.26 -1.17
CA ASP A 180 13.48 -23.93 -1.84
C ASP A 180 13.08 -25.04 -2.84
N ARG A 181 11.78 -25.34 -2.98
CA ARG A 181 11.25 -26.23 -4.02
C ARG A 181 10.70 -25.48 -5.23
N GLY A 182 10.80 -24.14 -5.25
CA GLY A 182 10.25 -23.31 -6.31
C GLY A 182 8.73 -23.18 -6.28
N GLU A 183 8.11 -23.45 -5.12
CA GLU A 183 6.69 -23.29 -4.92
C GLU A 183 6.40 -21.94 -4.28
N VAL A 184 5.37 -21.24 -4.74
CA VAL A 184 4.94 -19.97 -4.14
C VAL A 184 4.29 -20.24 -2.79
N ILE A 185 4.87 -19.69 -1.73
CA ILE A 185 4.37 -19.78 -0.35
C ILE A 185 3.70 -18.50 0.14
N GLY A 186 3.87 -17.38 -0.59
CA GLY A 186 3.25 -16.12 -0.22
C GLY A 186 3.31 -15.07 -1.32
N VAL A 187 2.61 -13.97 -1.08
CA VAL A 187 2.58 -12.76 -1.90
C VAL A 187 3.29 -11.65 -1.13
N SER A 188 4.39 -11.11 -1.68
CA SER A 188 5.16 -10.06 -1.02
C SER A 188 4.31 -8.82 -0.81
N THR A 189 4.29 -8.30 0.42
CA THR A 189 3.57 -7.08 0.78
C THR A 189 4.40 -6.22 1.72
N PHE A 190 4.14 -4.91 1.72
CA PHE A 190 4.85 -3.95 2.56
C PHE A 190 3.92 -3.52 3.69
N LEU A 191 4.12 -4.06 4.90
CA LEU A 191 3.22 -3.84 6.04
C LEU A 191 3.70 -2.82 7.07
N LEU A 192 5.03 -2.53 7.16
CA LEU A 192 5.56 -1.65 8.20
C LEU A 192 6.70 -0.79 7.67
N SER A 193 6.52 0.52 7.64
CA SER A 193 7.60 1.50 7.50
C SER A 193 8.17 1.80 8.88
N GLY A 194 9.45 1.50 9.11
CA GLY A 194 10.15 1.90 10.33
C GLY A 194 11.12 0.90 10.94
N GLY A 195 11.28 -0.32 10.39
CA GLY A 195 12.29 -1.28 10.82
C GLY A 195 13.18 -1.73 9.66
N GLN A 196 14.47 -1.88 9.88
CA GLN A 196 15.36 -2.51 8.90
C GLN A 196 15.02 -4.00 8.79
N ASN A 197 14.82 -4.52 7.55
CA ASN A 197 14.55 -5.92 7.24
C ASN A 197 13.22 -6.48 7.82
N LEU A 198 12.20 -5.64 7.99
CA LEU A 198 10.85 -6.08 8.34
C LEU A 198 9.99 -6.17 7.07
N ASN A 199 10.26 -7.19 6.24
CA ASN A 199 9.50 -7.48 5.04
C ASN A 199 8.49 -8.60 5.34
N PHE A 200 7.34 -8.56 4.68
CA PHE A 200 6.25 -9.48 4.93
C PHE A 200 5.70 -10.08 3.64
N ALA A 201 5.03 -11.21 3.77
CA ALA A 201 4.25 -11.80 2.69
C ALA A 201 2.92 -12.32 3.23
N THR A 202 1.86 -12.13 2.45
CA THR A 202 0.56 -12.77 2.71
C THR A 202 0.66 -14.26 2.36
N PRO A 203 0.27 -15.18 3.27
CA PRO A 203 0.38 -16.61 3.03
C PRO A 203 -0.40 -17.07 1.79
N ILE A 204 0.18 -17.95 0.97
CA ILE A 204 -0.46 -18.40 -0.28
C ILE A 204 -1.79 -19.15 -0.06
N ASN A 205 -1.99 -19.78 1.11
CA ASN A 205 -3.24 -20.45 1.41
C ASN A 205 -4.43 -19.49 1.55
N VAL A 206 -4.19 -18.19 1.79
CA VAL A 206 -5.22 -17.15 1.73
C VAL A 206 -5.61 -16.86 0.27
N VAL A 207 -4.66 -16.92 -0.64
CA VAL A 207 -4.86 -16.61 -2.07
C VAL A 207 -5.63 -17.72 -2.79
N LYS A 208 -5.33 -19.00 -2.49
CA LYS A 208 -5.89 -20.16 -3.20
C LYS A 208 -7.42 -20.17 -3.31
N PRO A 209 -8.19 -19.93 -2.24
CA PRO A 209 -9.67 -19.89 -2.33
C PRO A 209 -10.17 -18.79 -3.26
N LEU A 210 -9.45 -17.65 -3.35
CA LEU A 210 -9.85 -16.51 -4.16
C LEU A 210 -9.69 -16.78 -5.67
N LEU A 211 -8.82 -17.71 -6.05
CA LEU A 211 -8.61 -18.14 -7.45
C LEU A 211 -9.81 -18.91 -8.03
N LEU A 212 -10.72 -19.38 -7.19
CA LEU A 212 -11.89 -20.16 -7.62
C LEU A 212 -13.02 -19.28 -8.19
N GLY A 213 -12.87 -17.97 -8.18
CA GLY A 213 -13.83 -17.02 -8.75
C GLY A 213 -13.91 -17.17 -10.28
N ASN A 214 -15.14 -17.28 -10.81
CA ASN A 214 -15.35 -17.55 -12.23
C ASN A 214 -15.76 -16.34 -13.08
N LYS A 215 -16.26 -15.26 -12.46
CA LYS A 215 -16.73 -14.08 -13.17
C LYS A 215 -15.82 -12.90 -12.90
N GLY A 216 -15.16 -12.42 -13.96
CA GLY A 216 -14.46 -11.15 -13.94
C GLY A 216 -15.43 -9.98 -14.04
N THR A 217 -15.09 -8.90 -13.39
CA THR A 217 -15.76 -7.60 -13.51
C THR A 217 -14.74 -6.53 -13.81
N PRO A 218 -15.08 -5.52 -14.63
CA PRO A 218 -14.13 -4.45 -14.95
C PRO A 218 -13.61 -3.78 -13.68
N LEU A 219 -12.32 -3.43 -13.67
CA LEU A 219 -11.67 -2.79 -12.52
C LEU A 219 -12.41 -1.52 -12.08
N ALA A 220 -12.95 -0.76 -13.04
CA ALA A 220 -13.75 0.42 -12.76
C ALA A 220 -15.01 0.17 -11.91
N ALA A 221 -15.56 -1.06 -11.93
CA ALA A 221 -16.71 -1.43 -11.10
C ALA A 221 -16.36 -1.56 -9.61
N HIS A 222 -15.08 -1.70 -9.29
CA HIS A 222 -14.56 -1.83 -7.92
C HIS A 222 -14.00 -0.51 -7.36
N VAL A 223 -14.04 0.55 -8.14
CA VAL A 223 -13.74 1.88 -7.62
C VAL A 223 -14.91 2.29 -6.75
N THR A 224 -14.69 2.23 -5.45
CA THR A 224 -15.58 2.97 -4.55
C THR A 224 -15.54 4.43 -5.04
N PRO A 225 -16.69 5.03 -5.42
CA PRO A 225 -16.71 6.44 -5.82
C PRO A 225 -15.92 7.22 -4.77
N ILE A 226 -15.09 8.17 -5.21
CA ILE A 226 -14.35 9.05 -4.28
C ILE A 226 -15.35 9.40 -3.20
N ARG A 227 -15.18 8.79 -2.03
CA ARG A 227 -16.14 8.95 -0.94
C ARG A 227 -16.26 10.44 -0.69
N GLN A 228 -17.42 11.00 -1.00
CA GLN A 228 -17.69 12.36 -0.57
C GLN A 228 -17.53 12.34 0.96
N ARG A 229 -16.48 13.02 1.45
CA ARG A 229 -16.24 13.14 2.88
C ARG A 229 -17.44 13.82 3.51
N ASN A 230 -18.00 13.17 4.51
CA ASN A 230 -19.13 13.71 5.25
C ASN A 230 -18.63 14.27 6.59
N ILE A 231 -17.81 15.32 6.50
CA ILE A 231 -17.28 16.00 7.70
C ILE A 231 -18.43 16.71 8.38
N PRO A 232 -18.76 16.37 9.63
CA PRO A 232 -19.85 17.03 10.36
C PRO A 232 -19.54 18.51 10.55
N HIS A 233 -20.47 19.38 10.15
CA HIS A 233 -20.38 20.80 10.46
C HIS A 233 -20.96 21.07 11.86
N HIS A 234 -20.09 21.40 12.80
CA HIS A 234 -20.47 21.74 14.15
C HIS A 234 -20.52 23.27 14.30
N PRO A 235 -21.55 23.83 14.97
CA PRO A 235 -21.56 25.24 15.34
C PRO A 235 -20.49 25.49 16.41
N ALA A 236 -19.95 26.71 16.48
CA ALA A 236 -18.98 27.10 17.50
C ALA A 236 -19.50 26.88 18.94
N SER A 237 -20.83 26.84 19.11
CA SER A 237 -21.46 26.59 20.40
C SER A 237 -21.18 25.19 20.99
N ILE A 238 -20.68 24.23 20.20
CA ILE A 238 -20.27 22.93 20.78
C ILE A 238 -19.09 23.06 21.76
N LEU A 239 -18.35 24.18 21.68
CA LEU A 239 -17.27 24.52 22.60
C LEU A 239 -17.70 25.31 23.82
N ASN A 240 -18.99 25.68 23.93
CA ASN A 240 -19.52 26.34 25.12
C ASN A 240 -19.22 25.44 26.33
N GLU A 241 -18.81 26.07 27.43
CA GLU A 241 -18.45 25.38 28.68
C GLU A 241 -17.20 24.45 28.57
N CYS A 242 -16.43 24.58 27.51
CA CYS A 242 -15.20 23.79 27.30
C CYS A 242 -13.98 24.57 27.77
N PRO A 243 -13.36 24.23 28.92
CA PRO A 243 -12.17 24.92 29.40
C PRO A 243 -11.01 24.73 28.41
N ALA A 244 -10.21 25.78 28.25
CA ALA A 244 -9.05 25.73 27.31
C ALA A 244 -8.08 24.55 27.56
N PRO A 245 -7.77 24.12 28.79
CA PRO A 245 -6.95 22.93 29.03
C PRO A 245 -7.57 21.64 28.50
N GLU A 246 -8.88 21.44 28.71
CA GLU A 246 -9.57 20.23 28.19
C GLU A 246 -9.69 20.27 26.69
N LEU A 247 -9.95 21.42 26.08
CA LEU A 247 -9.96 21.60 24.64
C LEU A 247 -8.60 21.24 24.03
N LYS A 248 -7.50 21.69 24.68
CA LYS A 248 -6.13 21.32 24.25
C LYS A 248 -5.89 19.81 24.37
N THR A 249 -6.42 19.15 25.39
CA THR A 249 -6.35 17.69 25.55
C THR A 249 -7.06 16.98 24.40
N ILE A 250 -8.28 17.42 24.06
CA ILE A 250 -9.04 16.85 22.93
C ILE A 250 -8.29 17.01 21.61
N VAL A 251 -7.82 18.22 21.31
CA VAL A 251 -7.07 18.52 20.08
C VAL A 251 -5.79 17.68 20.02
N GLY A 252 -5.07 17.56 21.15
CA GLY A 252 -3.86 16.76 21.25
C GLY A 252 -4.12 15.27 20.98
N ALA A 253 -5.13 14.69 21.62
CA ALA A 253 -5.49 13.28 21.45
C ALA A 253 -5.90 12.98 19.99
N ILE A 254 -6.72 13.84 19.38
CA ILE A 254 -7.12 13.69 17.97
C ILE A 254 -5.92 13.82 17.04
N SER A 255 -5.07 14.84 17.22
CA SER A 255 -3.90 15.07 16.37
C SER A 255 -2.92 13.90 16.44
N GLN A 256 -2.63 13.40 17.64
CA GLN A 256 -1.76 12.24 17.85
C GLN A 256 -2.36 10.98 17.21
N ALA A 257 -3.65 10.75 17.35
CA ALA A 257 -4.32 9.64 16.72
C ALA A 257 -4.21 9.70 15.19
N ILE A 258 -4.38 10.88 14.60
CA ILE A 258 -4.22 11.09 13.15
C ILE A 258 -2.77 10.86 12.72
N GLU A 259 -1.80 11.35 13.46
CA GLU A 259 -0.37 11.19 13.17
C GLU A 259 0.04 9.72 13.11
N VAL A 260 -0.49 8.89 14.03
CA VAL A 260 -0.20 7.45 14.07
C VAL A 260 -1.09 6.66 13.11
N GLY A 261 -2.38 6.98 13.05
CA GLY A 261 -3.35 6.20 12.30
C GLY A 261 -3.30 6.42 10.78
N ALA A 262 -3.04 7.65 10.31
CA ALA A 262 -3.02 7.92 8.87
C ALA A 262 -1.90 7.18 8.11
N PRO A 263 -0.66 7.07 8.63
CA PRO A 263 0.34 6.20 8.02
C PRO A 263 -0.11 4.74 7.94
N LEU A 264 -0.73 4.20 8.99
CA LEU A 264 -1.26 2.83 8.99
C LEU A 264 -2.35 2.64 7.94
N TYR A 265 -3.25 3.63 7.81
CA TYR A 265 -4.26 3.63 6.76
C TYR A 265 -3.62 3.56 5.36
N ASN A 266 -2.61 4.41 5.11
CA ASN A 266 -1.91 4.48 3.83
C ASN A 266 -1.13 3.19 3.50
N GLN A 267 -0.76 2.42 4.52
CA GLN A 267 -0.13 1.10 4.42
C GLN A 267 -1.14 -0.05 4.24
N GLY A 268 -2.45 0.25 4.15
CA GLY A 268 -3.50 -0.76 4.05
C GLY A 268 -3.96 -1.35 5.38
N ASN A 269 -3.35 -0.94 6.51
CA ASN A 269 -3.75 -1.44 7.83
C ASN A 269 -4.92 -0.63 8.39
N PHE A 270 -6.09 -0.78 7.77
CA PHE A 270 -7.29 0.00 8.07
C PHE A 270 -7.86 -0.31 9.44
N GLU A 271 -7.77 -1.56 9.90
CA GLU A 271 -8.23 -1.94 11.23
C GLU A 271 -7.40 -1.26 12.31
N ALA A 272 -6.07 -1.30 12.21
CA ALA A 272 -5.20 -0.63 13.18
C ALA A 272 -5.45 0.88 13.21
N CYS A 273 -5.61 1.51 12.03
CA CYS A 273 -5.99 2.92 11.93
C CYS A 273 -7.31 3.20 12.66
N TYR A 274 -8.36 2.40 12.38
CA TYR A 274 -9.65 2.55 13.05
C TYR A 274 -9.53 2.38 14.57
N ARG A 275 -8.79 1.34 15.04
CA ARG A 275 -8.61 1.09 16.48
C ARG A 275 -7.89 2.21 17.20
N ILE A 276 -6.91 2.85 16.56
CA ILE A 276 -6.24 4.04 17.11
C ILE A 276 -7.22 5.21 17.20
N TYR A 277 -8.01 5.45 16.17
CA TYR A 277 -9.00 6.52 16.19
C TYR A 277 -10.12 6.27 17.23
N GLU A 278 -10.64 5.04 17.28
CA GLU A 278 -11.63 4.64 18.30
C GLU A 278 -11.05 4.79 19.70
N GLY A 279 -9.82 4.33 19.94
CA GLY A 279 -9.13 4.43 21.24
C GLY A 279 -8.97 5.89 21.71
N ALA A 280 -8.52 6.78 20.84
CA ALA A 280 -8.38 8.20 21.16
C ALA A 280 -9.73 8.87 21.48
N ALA A 281 -10.78 8.53 20.73
CA ALA A 281 -12.12 9.04 21.01
C ALA A 281 -12.66 8.53 22.36
N LEU A 282 -12.39 7.26 22.72
CA LEU A 282 -12.77 6.69 24.01
C LEU A 282 -11.93 7.30 25.16
N GLU A 283 -10.65 7.57 24.97
CA GLU A 283 -9.81 8.26 25.95
C GLU A 283 -10.34 9.65 26.25
N VAL A 284 -10.73 10.42 25.23
CA VAL A 284 -11.38 11.73 25.41
C VAL A 284 -12.67 11.58 26.23
N GLN A 285 -13.48 10.52 26.02
CA GLN A 285 -14.68 10.27 26.80
C GLN A 285 -14.38 10.07 28.30
N GLN A 286 -13.26 9.48 28.64
CA GLN A 286 -12.87 9.14 30.02
C GLN A 286 -12.17 10.30 30.72
N THR A 287 -11.30 11.03 30.02
CA THR A 287 -10.37 12.01 30.62
C THR A 287 -10.95 13.43 30.67
N VAL A 288 -11.81 13.78 29.72
CA VAL A 288 -12.42 15.11 29.61
C VAL A 288 -13.75 15.15 30.36
N GLN A 289 -13.97 16.16 31.19
CA GLN A 289 -15.15 16.24 32.07
C GLN A 289 -16.21 17.26 31.58
N GLN A 290 -15.77 18.42 31.14
CA GLN A 290 -16.68 19.57 30.92
C GLN A 290 -17.01 19.80 29.43
N CYS A 291 -16.15 19.42 28.50
CA CYS A 291 -16.33 19.59 27.04
C CYS A 291 -17.38 18.63 26.47
N GLN A 292 -18.65 18.77 26.83
CA GLN A 292 -19.70 17.80 26.42
C GLN A 292 -19.95 17.78 24.90
N GLY A 293 -19.90 18.95 24.23
CA GLY A 293 -20.15 19.05 22.80
C GLY A 293 -19.16 18.26 21.96
N PRO A 294 -17.84 18.46 22.07
CA PRO A 294 -16.82 17.64 21.39
C PRO A 294 -16.91 16.15 21.77
N LYS A 295 -17.13 15.81 23.02
CA LYS A 295 -17.33 14.41 23.45
C LYS A 295 -18.48 13.76 22.69
N GLN A 296 -19.66 14.43 22.66
CA GLN A 296 -20.80 13.88 21.93
C GLN A 296 -20.55 13.74 20.43
N ALA A 297 -19.83 14.67 19.81
CA ALA A 297 -19.44 14.58 18.40
C ALA A 297 -18.59 13.33 18.13
N LEU A 298 -17.65 13.01 19.02
CA LEU A 298 -16.83 11.80 18.92
C LEU A 298 -17.64 10.50 19.15
N VAL A 299 -18.60 10.51 20.07
CA VAL A 299 -19.54 9.37 20.27
C VAL A 299 -20.33 9.10 18.99
N VAL A 300 -20.88 10.15 18.37
CA VAL A 300 -21.58 10.01 17.08
C VAL A 300 -20.67 9.43 16.00
N GLY A 301 -19.40 9.81 15.99
CA GLY A 301 -18.39 9.23 15.10
C GLY A 301 -18.21 7.73 15.33
N ILE A 302 -18.03 7.29 16.58
CA ILE A 302 -17.92 5.89 16.97
C ILE A 302 -19.16 5.10 16.54
N ASP A 303 -20.36 5.62 16.84
CA ASP A 303 -21.62 4.95 16.53
C ASP A 303 -21.86 4.87 15.01
N SER A 304 -21.42 5.87 14.27
CA SER A 304 -21.45 5.85 12.81
C SER A 304 -20.51 4.80 12.23
N ALA A 305 -19.29 4.71 12.78
CA ALA A 305 -18.31 3.72 12.38
C ALA A 305 -18.77 2.28 12.68
N LYS A 306 -19.41 2.04 13.82
CA LYS A 306 -19.93 0.72 14.21
C LYS A 306 -20.98 0.15 13.24
N LYS A 307 -21.74 0.99 12.57
CA LYS A 307 -22.77 0.61 11.59
C LYS A 307 -22.20 0.18 10.24
N LEU A 308 -20.91 0.46 9.97
CA LEU A 308 -20.22 0.13 8.74
C LEU A 308 -19.59 -1.27 8.84
N HIS A 309 -19.33 -1.93 7.71
CA HIS A 309 -18.82 -3.30 7.69
C HIS A 309 -17.30 -3.33 7.43
N GLY A 310 -16.79 -2.47 6.53
CA GLY A 310 -15.38 -2.41 6.17
C GLY A 310 -14.55 -1.57 7.14
N TRP A 311 -13.31 -1.99 7.39
CA TRP A 311 -12.38 -1.26 8.26
C TRP A 311 -11.97 0.10 7.68
N SER A 312 -11.85 0.19 6.36
CA SER A 312 -11.58 1.45 5.66
C SER A 312 -12.68 2.48 5.90
N GLU A 313 -13.96 2.08 5.74
CA GLU A 313 -15.10 2.96 5.99
C GLU A 313 -15.20 3.37 7.45
N LYS A 314 -14.91 2.45 8.39
CA LYS A 314 -14.89 2.75 9.84
C LYS A 314 -13.81 3.77 10.17
N ALA A 315 -12.59 3.61 9.63
CA ALA A 315 -11.50 4.56 9.85
C ALA A 315 -11.83 5.95 9.32
N TRP A 316 -12.46 6.02 8.13
CA TRP A 316 -12.90 7.31 7.57
C TRP A 316 -14.04 7.95 8.35
N ALA A 317 -15.00 7.19 8.86
CA ALA A 317 -16.07 7.74 9.67
C ALA A 317 -15.53 8.40 10.95
N MET A 318 -14.54 7.76 11.58
CA MET A 318 -13.83 8.35 12.72
C MET A 318 -13.02 9.58 12.33
N ARG A 319 -12.33 9.52 11.17
CA ARG A 319 -11.57 10.67 10.65
C ARG A 319 -12.47 11.87 10.35
N ASP A 320 -13.63 11.66 9.76
CA ASP A 320 -14.60 12.72 9.50
C ASP A 320 -15.10 13.34 10.80
N ALA A 321 -15.37 12.55 11.85
CA ALA A 321 -15.73 13.04 13.16
C ALA A 321 -14.61 13.88 13.80
N PHE A 322 -13.37 13.44 13.69
CA PHE A 322 -12.20 14.17 14.17
C PHE A 322 -12.04 15.52 13.48
N ASP A 323 -12.11 15.53 12.14
CA ASP A 323 -11.96 16.75 11.35
C ASP A 323 -13.12 17.73 11.64
N GLY A 324 -14.35 17.23 11.90
CA GLY A 324 -15.48 18.06 12.33
C GLY A 324 -15.25 18.75 13.68
N VAL A 325 -14.67 18.05 14.65
CA VAL A 325 -14.31 18.64 15.96
C VAL A 325 -13.14 19.62 15.80
N LEU A 326 -12.09 19.25 15.07
CA LEU A 326 -10.92 20.12 14.84
C LEU A 326 -11.29 21.41 14.10
N ALA A 327 -12.24 21.36 13.17
CA ALA A 327 -12.69 22.54 12.42
C ALA A 327 -13.23 23.67 13.30
N VAL A 328 -13.78 23.34 14.48
CA VAL A 328 -14.27 24.34 15.45
C VAL A 328 -13.32 24.55 16.62
N ALA A 329 -12.56 23.51 17.02
CA ALA A 329 -11.66 23.53 18.18
C ALA A 329 -10.35 24.27 17.91
N VAL A 330 -9.87 24.19 16.67
CA VAL A 330 -8.68 24.91 16.18
C VAL A 330 -9.21 25.99 15.23
N PRO A 331 -9.42 27.22 15.69
CA PRO A 331 -9.79 28.29 14.79
C PRO A 331 -8.68 28.38 13.74
N THR A 332 -9.02 28.05 12.51
CA THR A 332 -8.17 28.44 11.39
C THR A 332 -7.98 29.94 11.54
N PRO A 333 -6.76 30.48 11.57
CA PRO A 333 -6.57 31.91 11.59
C PRO A 333 -7.32 32.46 10.36
N GLY A 334 -8.55 33.04 10.57
CA GLY A 334 -9.35 33.53 9.45
C GLY A 334 -10.83 33.15 9.42
N ALA A 335 -11.39 32.38 10.36
CA ALA A 335 -12.84 32.08 10.37
C ALA A 335 -13.75 33.31 10.76
N GLY A 336 -13.16 34.47 10.95
CA GLY A 336 -13.87 35.78 11.10
C GLY A 336 -13.38 36.84 10.14
N SER A 337 -12.45 36.50 9.27
CA SER A 337 -11.96 37.29 8.15
C SER A 337 -12.23 36.47 6.89
N THR A 338 -12.89 37.06 5.93
CA THR A 338 -12.89 36.58 4.53
C THR A 338 -11.46 36.62 4.00
N ALA A 339 -10.59 35.70 4.51
CA ALA A 339 -9.38 35.39 3.81
C ALA A 339 -9.81 34.68 2.52
N PRO A 340 -9.43 35.18 1.33
CA PRO A 340 -9.77 34.53 0.09
C PRO A 340 -9.27 33.08 0.19
N ALA A 341 -10.13 32.13 -0.20
CA ALA A 341 -9.68 30.78 -0.50
C ALA A 341 -8.40 30.93 -1.29
N VAL A 342 -7.29 30.32 -0.85
CA VAL A 342 -6.02 30.39 -1.56
C VAL A 342 -6.33 29.85 -2.94
N THR A 343 -6.51 30.75 -3.90
CA THR A 343 -6.76 30.40 -5.29
C THR A 343 -5.45 29.79 -5.76
N ARG A 344 -5.43 28.48 -5.92
CA ARG A 344 -4.26 27.78 -6.42
C ARG A 344 -3.98 28.24 -7.85
N HIS A 345 -2.77 28.65 -8.10
CA HIS A 345 -2.28 29.04 -9.42
C HIS A 345 -1.22 28.04 -9.89
N ILE A 346 -1.65 26.80 -10.18
CA ILE A 346 -0.75 25.78 -10.73
C ILE A 346 -0.35 26.24 -12.14
N PRO A 347 0.94 26.53 -12.40
CA PRO A 347 1.37 26.99 -13.70
C PRO A 347 1.18 25.91 -14.76
N LEU A 348 0.70 26.30 -15.93
CA LEU A 348 0.71 25.44 -17.11
C LEU A 348 2.13 25.39 -17.65
N VAL A 349 2.85 24.33 -17.32
CA VAL A 349 4.21 24.11 -17.79
C VAL A 349 4.17 23.48 -19.17
N PRO A 350 4.72 24.12 -20.22
CA PRO A 350 4.71 23.54 -21.56
C PRO A 350 5.63 22.30 -21.60
N LEU A 351 5.24 21.29 -22.37
CA LEU A 351 6.04 20.06 -22.54
C LEU A 351 7.45 20.33 -23.05
N SER A 352 7.66 21.40 -23.82
CA SER A 352 8.99 21.84 -24.24
C SER A 352 9.94 22.10 -23.08
N ALA A 353 9.43 22.52 -21.92
CA ALA A 353 10.22 22.74 -20.71
C ALA A 353 10.87 21.46 -20.17
N ILE A 354 10.27 20.31 -20.47
CA ILE A 354 10.74 18.99 -20.05
C ILE A 354 11.54 18.32 -21.17
N ASN A 355 11.13 18.50 -22.43
CA ASN A 355 11.79 17.89 -23.60
C ASN A 355 13.26 18.32 -23.77
N GLU A 356 13.65 19.47 -23.25
CA GLU A 356 15.02 19.97 -23.26
C GLU A 356 15.92 19.33 -22.19
N CYS A 357 15.32 18.58 -21.24
CA CYS A 357 16.03 17.92 -20.16
C CYS A 357 16.47 16.50 -20.55
N PRO A 358 17.67 16.06 -20.15
CA PRO A 358 18.03 14.65 -20.16
C PRO A 358 17.05 13.82 -19.30
N ALA A 359 16.69 12.62 -19.76
CA ALA A 359 15.70 11.78 -19.08
C ALA A 359 16.05 11.47 -17.61
N ASP A 360 17.35 11.26 -17.33
CA ASP A 360 17.83 11.01 -15.96
C ASP A 360 17.66 12.25 -15.07
N ASP A 361 17.85 13.45 -15.60
CA ASP A 361 17.63 14.70 -14.89
C ASP A 361 16.14 14.92 -14.61
N VAL A 362 15.26 14.60 -15.56
CA VAL A 362 13.79 14.68 -15.38
C VAL A 362 13.34 13.79 -14.23
N SER A 363 13.81 12.53 -14.19
CA SER A 363 13.51 11.59 -13.11
C SER A 363 14.02 12.11 -11.77
N SER A 364 15.26 12.57 -11.71
CA SER A 364 15.89 13.10 -10.49
C SER A 364 15.21 14.36 -9.96
N ILE A 365 14.71 15.24 -10.85
CA ILE A 365 13.92 16.41 -10.48
C ILE A 365 12.58 15.97 -9.88
N ALA A 366 11.88 15.02 -10.51
CA ALA A 366 10.62 14.50 -10.01
C ALA A 366 10.78 13.85 -8.62
N ASP A 367 11.83 13.06 -8.43
CA ASP A 367 12.15 12.43 -7.14
C ASP A 367 12.44 13.45 -6.05
N SER A 368 13.20 14.50 -6.36
CA SER A 368 13.53 15.59 -5.43
C SER A 368 12.28 16.36 -5.02
N ILE A 369 11.39 16.65 -5.96
CA ILE A 369 10.11 17.32 -5.69
C ILE A 369 9.22 16.43 -4.82
N ASN A 370 9.08 15.14 -5.15
CA ASN A 370 8.26 14.21 -4.39
C ASN A 370 8.78 14.03 -2.96
N ALA A 371 10.09 13.94 -2.77
CA ALA A 371 10.72 13.88 -1.45
C ALA A 371 10.44 15.14 -0.62
N ALA A 372 10.53 16.32 -1.25
CA ALA A 372 10.22 17.58 -0.58
C ALA A 372 8.74 17.65 -0.16
N ILE A 373 7.83 17.26 -1.04
CA ILE A 373 6.39 17.20 -0.75
C ILE A 373 6.12 16.23 0.40
N HIS A 374 6.73 15.04 0.36
CA HIS A 374 6.56 14.02 1.39
C HIS A 374 7.02 14.49 2.77
N SER A 375 8.10 15.28 2.82
CA SER A 375 8.64 15.82 4.07
C SER A 375 7.93 17.10 4.53
N GLY A 376 7.54 17.97 3.60
CA GLY A 376 6.98 19.28 3.89
C GLY A 376 5.49 19.27 4.19
N ALA A 377 4.70 18.46 3.49
CA ALA A 377 3.25 18.44 3.65
C ALA A 377 2.80 18.04 5.08
N PRO A 378 3.41 17.07 5.77
CA PRO A 378 3.10 16.79 7.18
C PRO A 378 3.36 17.99 8.10
N LEU A 379 4.45 18.74 7.86
CA LEU A 379 4.78 19.94 8.64
C LEU A 379 3.75 21.05 8.41
N TYR A 380 3.33 21.25 7.16
CA TYR A 380 2.24 22.17 6.85
C TYR A 380 0.95 21.80 7.61
N ASN A 381 0.57 20.52 7.54
CA ASN A 381 -0.66 20.00 8.18
C ASN A 381 -0.60 20.06 9.71
N SER A 382 0.60 20.03 10.32
CA SER A 382 0.80 20.20 11.78
C SER A 382 0.88 21.67 12.20
N GLY A 383 0.70 22.62 11.28
CA GLY A 383 0.78 24.06 11.54
C GLY A 383 2.20 24.64 11.49
N ASN A 384 3.23 23.82 11.26
CA ASN A 384 4.61 24.28 11.09
C ASN A 384 4.88 24.70 9.62
N VAL A 385 4.15 25.72 9.20
CA VAL A 385 4.06 26.16 7.81
C VAL A 385 5.39 26.73 7.30
N GLU A 386 6.11 27.43 8.17
CA GLU A 386 7.45 27.95 7.83
C GLU A 386 8.43 26.84 7.55
N ALA A 387 8.46 25.78 8.36
CA ALA A 387 9.32 24.63 8.12
C ALA A 387 8.97 23.91 6.81
N CYS A 388 7.69 23.80 6.46
CA CYS A 388 7.25 23.29 5.16
C CYS A 388 7.84 24.15 4.01
N TYR A 389 7.67 25.47 4.07
CA TYR A 389 8.22 26.40 3.10
C TYR A 389 9.74 26.20 2.95
N ARG A 390 10.50 26.14 4.07
CA ARG A 390 11.95 25.97 4.05
C ARG A 390 12.41 24.66 3.39
N ILE A 391 11.65 23.58 3.57
CA ILE A 391 11.93 22.30 2.87
C ILE A 391 11.74 22.48 1.36
N TYR A 392 10.65 23.12 0.94
CA TYR A 392 10.39 23.35 -0.49
C TYR A 392 11.42 24.28 -1.12
N GLU A 393 11.78 25.38 -0.45
CA GLU A 393 12.84 26.31 -0.86
C GLU A 393 14.20 25.61 -1.01
N GLY A 394 14.54 24.75 -0.03
CA GLY A 394 15.77 23.96 -0.06
C GLY A 394 15.81 22.97 -1.23
N ALA A 395 14.72 22.31 -1.52
CA ALA A 395 14.61 21.38 -2.64
C ALA A 395 14.77 22.11 -4.00
N ILE A 396 14.13 23.27 -4.16
CA ILE A 396 14.30 24.11 -5.36
C ILE A 396 15.77 24.52 -5.53
N SER A 397 16.40 24.96 -4.46
CA SER A 397 17.83 25.37 -4.47
C SER A 397 18.75 24.21 -4.86
N GLU A 398 18.44 23.00 -4.39
CA GLU A 398 19.18 21.79 -4.74
C GLU A 398 19.01 21.41 -6.21
N ILE A 399 17.76 21.44 -6.71
CA ILE A 399 17.44 21.17 -8.13
C ILE A 399 18.16 22.18 -9.03
N ASP A 400 18.10 23.48 -8.67
CA ASP A 400 18.77 24.54 -9.44
C ASP A 400 20.27 24.32 -9.56
N ARG A 401 20.91 23.87 -8.49
CA ARG A 401 22.33 23.58 -8.45
C ARG A 401 22.73 22.34 -9.24
N LYS A 402 21.95 21.26 -9.13
CA LYS A 402 22.28 19.94 -9.70
C LYS A 402 21.91 19.81 -11.18
N HIS A 403 20.76 20.34 -11.58
CA HIS A 403 20.18 20.09 -12.91
C HIS A 403 20.29 21.29 -13.85
N ARG A 404 21.54 21.76 -14.09
CA ARG A 404 21.82 22.91 -14.98
C ARG A 404 21.45 22.66 -16.44
N SER A 405 21.37 21.40 -16.85
CA SER A 405 20.91 20.91 -18.16
C SER A 405 19.42 21.14 -18.42
N CYS A 406 18.62 21.52 -17.39
CA CYS A 406 17.18 21.70 -17.46
C CYS A 406 16.75 23.18 -17.24
N PRO A 407 17.12 24.13 -18.11
CA PRO A 407 16.92 25.56 -17.85
C PRO A 407 15.46 25.96 -17.74
N ALA A 408 14.56 25.32 -18.49
CA ALA A 408 13.14 25.63 -18.45
C ALA A 408 12.45 25.10 -17.18
N ALA A 409 12.76 23.88 -16.74
CA ALA A 409 12.26 23.33 -15.48
C ALA A 409 12.72 24.19 -14.28
N ARG A 410 13.99 24.60 -14.27
CA ARG A 410 14.56 25.50 -13.26
C ARG A 410 13.85 26.85 -13.22
N ARG A 411 13.49 27.40 -14.37
CA ARG A 411 12.76 28.68 -14.48
C ARG A 411 11.39 28.57 -13.80
N VAL A 412 10.64 27.50 -14.03
CA VAL A 412 9.33 27.28 -13.38
C VAL A 412 9.46 27.25 -11.85
N LEU A 413 10.49 26.61 -11.33
CA LEU A 413 10.75 26.55 -9.90
C LEU A 413 11.19 27.91 -9.33
N GLN A 414 11.99 28.66 -10.09
CA GLN A 414 12.40 30.02 -9.73
C GLN A 414 11.22 31.00 -9.72
N GLU A 415 10.30 30.90 -10.68
CA GLU A 415 9.04 31.67 -10.68
C GLU A 415 8.19 31.35 -9.43
N GLY A 416 8.21 30.11 -8.95
CA GLY A 416 7.60 29.72 -7.68
C GLY A 416 8.22 30.47 -6.49
N LEU A 417 9.56 30.57 -6.42
CA LEU A 417 10.26 31.35 -5.40
C LEU A 417 9.93 32.85 -5.50
N ASP A 418 9.96 33.41 -6.71
CA ASP A 418 9.64 34.81 -6.93
C ASP A 418 8.19 35.15 -6.52
N ASN A 419 7.25 34.22 -6.74
CA ASN A 419 5.87 34.35 -6.29
C ASN A 419 5.76 34.26 -4.75
N ALA A 420 6.53 33.37 -4.12
CA ALA A 420 6.58 33.26 -2.67
C ALA A 420 7.16 34.52 -2.01
N ASP A 421 8.10 35.18 -2.66
CA ASP A 421 8.72 36.44 -2.12
C ASP A 421 7.76 37.64 -2.17
N ARG A 422 6.77 37.60 -3.05
CA ARG A 422 5.74 38.66 -3.15
C ARG A 422 4.69 38.63 -2.05
N VAL A 423 4.61 37.56 -1.26
CA VAL A 423 3.66 37.37 -0.20
C VAL A 423 4.38 37.31 1.16
N THR A 424 3.69 37.71 2.22
CA THR A 424 4.29 37.77 3.57
C THR A 424 3.86 36.58 4.43
N ASP A 425 2.72 35.99 4.13
CA ASP A 425 2.16 34.87 4.87
C ASP A 425 2.87 33.56 4.50
N TRP A 426 3.32 32.82 5.51
CA TRP A 426 4.05 31.55 5.32
C TRP A 426 3.21 30.48 4.61
N SER A 427 1.90 30.47 4.81
CA SER A 427 1.00 29.56 4.12
C SER A 427 0.95 29.85 2.63
N ALA A 428 0.77 31.13 2.26
CA ALA A 428 0.79 31.57 0.87
C ALA A 428 2.16 31.32 0.22
N LYS A 429 3.27 31.53 0.95
CA LYS A 429 4.62 31.18 0.48
C LYS A 429 4.77 29.68 0.17
N ALA A 430 4.37 28.82 1.11
CA ALA A 430 4.46 27.38 0.92
C ALA A 430 3.59 26.88 -0.24
N TRP A 431 2.40 27.48 -0.44
CA TRP A 431 1.54 27.13 -1.56
C TRP A 431 2.08 27.62 -2.90
N ALA A 432 2.73 28.78 -2.97
CA ALA A 432 3.36 29.26 -4.21
C ALA A 432 4.45 28.28 -4.70
N LEU A 433 5.27 27.73 -3.79
CA LEU A 433 6.25 26.70 -4.14
C LEU A 433 5.59 25.38 -4.51
N ARG A 434 4.54 24.98 -3.77
CA ARG A 434 3.79 23.78 -4.06
C ARG A 434 3.14 23.83 -5.44
N ASP A 435 2.58 24.95 -5.84
CA ASP A 435 1.96 25.13 -7.16
C ASP A 435 2.99 24.97 -8.29
N SER A 436 4.21 25.48 -8.12
CA SER A 436 5.30 25.28 -9.10
C SER A 436 5.73 23.80 -9.18
N PHE A 437 5.76 23.07 -8.06
CA PHE A 437 6.03 21.65 -8.03
C PHE A 437 4.96 20.85 -8.78
N ASP A 438 3.68 21.10 -8.47
CA ASP A 438 2.57 20.40 -9.10
C ASP A 438 2.50 20.70 -10.61
N GLY A 439 2.79 21.93 -11.03
CA GLY A 439 2.87 22.30 -12.44
C GLY A 439 3.96 21.53 -13.19
N LEU A 440 5.13 21.41 -12.59
CA LEU A 440 6.26 20.69 -13.19
C LEU A 440 6.03 19.18 -13.22
N ILE A 441 5.53 18.60 -12.13
CA ILE A 441 5.16 17.17 -12.07
C ILE A 441 4.09 16.82 -13.11
N ASN A 442 3.06 17.68 -13.27
CA ASN A 442 2.02 17.45 -14.29
C ASN A 442 2.61 17.43 -15.71
N ALA A 443 3.56 18.32 -16.02
CA ALA A 443 4.24 18.32 -17.32
C ALA A 443 5.10 17.06 -17.53
N ILE A 444 5.84 16.61 -16.49
CA ILE A 444 6.64 15.38 -16.53
C ILE A 444 5.75 14.16 -16.77
N VAL A 445 4.65 14.04 -16.04
CA VAL A 445 3.70 12.93 -16.18
C VAL A 445 3.06 12.92 -17.57
N THR A 446 2.70 14.12 -18.09
CA THR A 446 2.11 14.25 -19.43
C THR A 446 3.09 13.86 -20.53
N GLN A 447 4.38 14.24 -20.40
CA GLN A 447 5.43 13.87 -21.35
C GLN A 447 5.67 12.36 -21.37
N THR A 448 5.79 11.75 -20.20
CA THR A 448 6.01 10.29 -20.08
C THR A 448 4.80 9.49 -20.58
N GLY A 449 3.60 10.08 -20.56
CA GLY A 449 2.38 9.51 -21.14
C GLY A 449 2.19 9.78 -22.65
N ALA A 450 2.81 10.82 -23.21
CA ALA A 450 2.72 11.19 -24.63
C ALA A 450 3.84 10.61 -25.52
N ALA A 451 4.87 10.01 -24.91
CA ALA A 451 6.00 9.37 -25.61
C ALA A 451 5.76 7.88 -25.89
N LYS A 452 4.48 7.45 -25.96
CA LYS A 452 4.05 6.10 -26.31
C LYS A 452 3.13 6.11 -27.53
#